data_ebbd4c1bb31015a60ce311e85c5ec3dd
#
_entry.id   ebbd4c1bb31015a60ce311e85c5ec3dd
#
_cell.length_a   1.000
_cell.length_b   1.000
_cell.length_c   1.000
_cell.angle_alpha   90.00
_cell.angle_beta   90.00
_cell.angle_gamma   90.00
#
_symmetry.space_group_name_H-M   'P 1'
#
loop_
_entity.id
_entity.type
_entity.pdbx_description
1 polymer ?
#
loop_
_entity_poly.entity_id
_entity_poly.type
_entity_poly.pdbx_seq_one_letter_code
_entity_poly.pdbx_strand_id
1 'polypeptide(L)'
;MPIGLPIALLLGTLFGGLLWVLPVSKMVILLAGFAITLTLLRKPLWGLLIFAVLATSIPYTTVQVGIRTTISEAVLALTWVAVFWQAFIGRTRGLLVWHPVERTLAWLMLFSTLPFVVGMLIIHAEGNGPVNWVRWLMNLSLLFLVPLLLRSDKDRDQLIVALLLGNLAMLCLSIFMFLKDRDANTMIPILTDLKYAHPEAIKDIFSANFQRMASPWVHPNLTGGILALFIPLALLYGWTRSGWRQALGLSVAVLGCAGLLFSISRGAIVAIVLVLFWLSYKRVPYSGRIIGLGAAFGVALVMFYPPLQERLLSMFSASNASTEIRFEEYAMFPSAMAKYPLGIGFKVDPPVPGSGLLGISNLWLNFIYKIGVPGMLLFVAVTVLWWREVKPRGAVAHITEQNAIWLGSIAGVMAALLTGIFDHYYSFTFVIIALFWLLMGLSLQQARLYPEQTNGAAIKDSHP
;
A
#
# COMPACT_ATOMS: atom_id res chain seq x y z
N MET A 1 -26.08 -2.40 44.64
CA MET A 1 -24.80 -3.16 44.60
C MET A 1 -23.96 -2.61 43.46
N PRO A 2 -22.67 -2.33 43.64
CA PRO A 2 -21.85 -1.84 42.53
C PRO A 2 -21.74 -2.97 41.49
N ILE A 3 -22.17 -2.67 40.27
CA ILE A 3 -22.20 -3.59 39.11
C ILE A 3 -20.78 -4.18 38.83
N GLY A 4 -19.73 -3.57 39.38
CA GLY A 4 -18.34 -4.02 39.22
C GLY A 4 -18.02 -5.37 39.88
N LEU A 5 -18.65 -5.72 41.01
CA LEU A 5 -18.34 -6.96 41.71
C LEU A 5 -18.81 -8.23 40.94
N PRO A 6 -20.04 -8.31 40.44
CA PRO A 6 -20.47 -9.48 39.64
C PRO A 6 -19.70 -9.59 38.33
N ILE A 7 -19.31 -8.45 37.68
CA ILE A 7 -18.48 -8.48 36.48
C ILE A 7 -17.08 -8.99 36.82
N ALA A 8 -16.48 -8.55 37.90
CA ALA A 8 -15.15 -9.01 38.34
C ALA A 8 -15.14 -10.51 38.68
N LEU A 9 -16.17 -11.00 39.35
CA LEU A 9 -16.35 -12.43 39.66
C LEU A 9 -16.55 -13.26 38.38
N LEU A 10 -17.39 -12.79 37.45
CA LEU A 10 -17.62 -13.47 36.17
C LEU A 10 -16.34 -13.52 35.33
N LEU A 11 -15.60 -12.44 35.25
CA LEU A 11 -14.31 -12.41 34.55
C LEU A 11 -13.28 -13.29 35.26
N GLY A 12 -13.20 -13.26 36.59
CA GLY A 12 -12.27 -14.08 37.39
C GLY A 12 -12.54 -15.58 37.23
N THR A 13 -13.81 -16.00 37.25
CA THR A 13 -14.18 -17.42 37.03
C THR A 13 -13.92 -17.86 35.60
N LEU A 14 -14.21 -16.99 34.61
CA LEU A 14 -13.96 -17.28 33.19
C LEU A 14 -12.45 -17.40 32.91
N PHE A 15 -11.65 -16.49 33.43
CA PHE A 15 -10.19 -16.56 33.27
C PHE A 15 -9.58 -17.72 34.07
N GLY A 16 -10.07 -18.01 35.27
CA GLY A 16 -9.66 -19.17 36.07
C GLY A 16 -9.96 -20.49 35.36
N GLY A 17 -11.16 -20.62 34.77
CA GLY A 17 -11.55 -21.78 33.96
C GLY A 17 -10.72 -21.93 32.68
N LEU A 18 -10.40 -20.82 32.01
CA LEU A 18 -9.52 -20.84 30.84
C LEU A 18 -8.07 -21.25 31.17
N LEU A 19 -7.55 -20.85 32.34
CA LEU A 19 -6.23 -21.27 32.82
C LEU A 19 -6.15 -22.77 33.06
N TRP A 20 -7.25 -23.41 33.44
CA TRP A 20 -7.32 -24.87 33.63
C TRP A 20 -7.25 -25.62 32.28
N VAL A 21 -7.82 -25.05 31.20
CA VAL A 21 -8.00 -25.73 29.91
C VAL A 21 -6.87 -25.38 28.92
N LEU A 22 -6.32 -24.16 29.01
CA LEU A 22 -5.35 -23.66 28.03
C LEU A 22 -3.91 -23.68 28.58
N PRO A 23 -2.91 -24.07 27.74
CA PRO A 23 -1.50 -23.86 28.06
C PRO A 23 -1.21 -22.39 28.40
N VAL A 24 -0.31 -22.14 29.33
CA VAL A 24 0.07 -20.79 29.81
C VAL A 24 0.42 -19.85 28.65
N SER A 25 1.15 -20.36 27.65
CA SER A 25 1.51 -19.57 26.46
C SER A 25 0.29 -19.07 25.67
N LYS A 26 -0.73 -19.91 25.50
CA LYS A 26 -1.98 -19.51 24.82
C LYS A 26 -2.77 -18.51 25.66
N MET A 27 -2.76 -18.64 26.98
CA MET A 27 -3.40 -17.70 27.88
C MET A 27 -2.74 -16.32 27.85
N VAL A 28 -1.41 -16.26 27.83
CA VAL A 28 -0.66 -15.00 27.69
C VAL A 28 -1.02 -14.30 26.38
N ILE A 29 -1.08 -15.04 25.27
CA ILE A 29 -1.48 -14.51 23.97
C ILE A 29 -2.93 -13.97 24.01
N LEU A 30 -3.83 -14.69 24.64
CA LEU A 30 -5.24 -14.26 24.76
C LEU A 30 -5.37 -12.99 25.61
N LEU A 31 -4.68 -12.92 26.74
CA LEU A 31 -4.68 -11.74 27.61
C LEU A 31 -4.04 -10.53 26.91
N ALA A 32 -2.93 -10.74 26.21
CA ALA A 32 -2.29 -9.68 25.40
C ALA A 32 -3.23 -9.20 24.28
N GLY A 33 -3.87 -10.13 23.57
CA GLY A 33 -4.85 -9.79 22.53
C GLY A 33 -6.05 -9.01 23.09
N PHE A 34 -6.54 -9.41 24.26
CA PHE A 34 -7.62 -8.70 24.95
C PHE A 34 -7.20 -7.28 25.36
N ALA A 35 -6.01 -7.13 25.96
CA ALA A 35 -5.47 -5.83 26.36
C ALA A 35 -5.26 -4.90 25.14
N ILE A 36 -4.73 -5.45 24.05
CA ILE A 36 -4.60 -4.71 22.77
C ILE A 36 -5.98 -4.28 22.29
N THR A 37 -6.96 -5.17 22.22
CA THR A 37 -8.33 -4.86 21.79
C THR A 37 -8.95 -3.75 22.63
N LEU A 38 -8.86 -3.81 23.95
CA LEU A 38 -9.36 -2.75 24.83
C LEU A 38 -8.65 -1.41 24.60
N THR A 39 -7.35 -1.46 24.34
CA THR A 39 -6.57 -0.26 24.01
C THR A 39 -7.03 0.35 22.69
N LEU A 40 -7.25 -0.47 21.66
CA LEU A 40 -7.73 -0.03 20.35
C LEU A 40 -9.15 0.53 20.43
N LEU A 41 -10.05 -0.11 21.18
CA LEU A 41 -11.40 0.41 21.41
C LEU A 41 -11.40 1.79 22.08
N ARG A 42 -10.42 2.07 22.94
CA ARG A 42 -10.25 3.39 23.58
C ARG A 42 -9.56 4.41 22.68
N LYS A 43 -8.59 3.97 21.87
CA LYS A 43 -7.74 4.83 21.03
C LYS A 43 -7.56 4.20 19.63
N PRO A 44 -8.54 4.35 18.72
CA PRO A 44 -8.49 3.72 17.39
C PRO A 44 -7.26 4.12 16.55
N LEU A 45 -6.66 5.29 16.81
CA LEU A 45 -5.42 5.72 16.14
C LEU A 45 -4.30 4.67 16.28
N TRP A 46 -4.16 4.02 17.44
CA TRP A 46 -3.16 2.97 17.63
C TRP A 46 -3.35 1.78 16.68
N GLY A 47 -4.61 1.47 16.35
CA GLY A 47 -4.90 0.44 15.35
C GLY A 47 -4.36 0.81 13.97
N LEU A 48 -4.55 2.08 13.55
CA LEU A 48 -4.00 2.57 12.28
C LEU A 48 -2.47 2.58 12.29
N LEU A 49 -1.82 2.93 13.42
CA LEU A 49 -0.36 2.91 13.54
C LEU A 49 0.21 1.49 13.49
N ILE A 50 -0.42 0.54 14.19
CA ILE A 50 -0.04 -0.89 14.14
C ILE A 50 -0.24 -1.43 12.73
N PHE A 51 -1.39 -1.13 12.10
CA PHE A 51 -1.64 -1.48 10.70
C PHE A 51 -0.51 -0.96 9.81
N ALA A 52 -0.12 0.31 9.96
CA ALA A 52 0.91 0.94 9.14
C ALA A 52 2.27 0.22 9.24
N VAL A 53 2.70 -0.14 10.46
CA VAL A 53 3.94 -0.91 10.67
C VAL A 53 3.84 -2.30 10.04
N LEU A 54 2.76 -3.05 10.33
CA LEU A 54 2.59 -4.41 9.82
C LEU A 54 2.43 -4.45 8.31
N ALA A 55 1.64 -3.55 7.75
CA ALA A 55 1.38 -3.47 6.33
C ALA A 55 2.64 -3.14 5.52
N THR A 56 3.59 -2.39 6.08
CA THR A 56 4.82 -2.03 5.38
C THR A 56 5.99 -3.00 5.65
N SER A 57 5.99 -3.71 6.80
CA SER A 57 7.06 -4.65 7.16
C SER A 57 6.80 -6.09 6.73
N ILE A 58 5.64 -6.65 7.07
CA ILE A 58 5.26 -8.06 6.91
C ILE A 58 3.83 -8.22 6.38
N PRO A 59 3.53 -7.69 5.17
CA PRO A 59 2.18 -7.48 4.67
C PRO A 59 1.32 -8.74 4.63
N TYR A 60 1.91 -9.90 4.34
CA TYR A 60 1.19 -11.15 4.09
C TYR A 60 1.30 -12.17 5.22
N THR A 61 1.78 -11.78 6.39
CA THR A 61 1.69 -12.61 7.60
C THR A 61 0.22 -12.91 7.91
N THR A 62 -0.14 -14.20 7.95
CA THR A 62 -1.53 -14.63 8.09
C THR A 62 -1.88 -15.09 9.50
N VAL A 63 -3.15 -14.91 9.83
CA VAL A 63 -3.79 -15.49 11.01
C VAL A 63 -5.08 -16.19 10.57
N GLN A 64 -5.39 -17.29 11.24
CA GLN A 64 -6.62 -18.03 10.97
C GLN A 64 -7.63 -17.78 12.10
N VAL A 65 -8.68 -17.02 11.78
CA VAL A 65 -9.79 -16.71 12.67
C VAL A 65 -11.09 -17.09 11.95
N GLY A 66 -11.34 -18.40 11.85
CA GLY A 66 -12.42 -18.93 10.99
C GLY A 66 -12.07 -18.84 9.49
N ILE A 67 -11.70 -17.67 9.03
CA ILE A 67 -11.15 -17.41 7.68
C ILE A 67 -9.66 -17.07 7.79
N ARG A 68 -8.89 -17.38 6.75
CA ARG A 68 -7.49 -16.96 6.66
C ARG A 68 -7.41 -15.52 6.19
N THR A 69 -6.85 -14.64 7.01
CA THR A 69 -6.65 -13.21 6.69
C THR A 69 -5.24 -12.77 7.07
N THR A 70 -4.78 -11.63 6.56
CA THR A 70 -3.52 -11.05 7.02
C THR A 70 -3.71 -10.39 8.38
N ILE A 71 -2.66 -10.38 9.20
CA ILE A 71 -2.70 -9.72 10.52
C ILE A 71 -2.97 -8.21 10.33
N SER A 72 -2.39 -7.59 9.32
CA SER A 72 -2.63 -6.18 9.01
C SER A 72 -4.11 -5.89 8.72
N GLU A 73 -4.79 -6.73 7.92
CA GLU A 73 -6.22 -6.59 7.64
C GLU A 73 -7.09 -6.86 8.87
N ALA A 74 -6.71 -7.83 9.71
CA ALA A 74 -7.40 -8.08 10.98
C ALA A 74 -7.33 -6.86 11.93
N VAL A 75 -6.16 -6.23 12.02
CA VAL A 75 -5.98 -4.98 12.79
C VAL A 75 -6.78 -3.83 12.17
N LEU A 76 -6.85 -3.73 10.84
CA LEU A 76 -7.67 -2.73 10.16
C LEU A 76 -9.16 -2.93 10.45
N ALA A 77 -9.65 -4.16 10.39
CA ALA A 77 -11.04 -4.49 10.75
C ALA A 77 -11.33 -4.10 12.22
N LEU A 78 -10.45 -4.46 13.16
CA LEU A 78 -10.58 -4.08 14.56
C LEU A 78 -10.53 -2.56 14.76
N THR A 79 -9.75 -1.84 13.95
CA THR A 79 -9.72 -0.37 13.96
C THR A 79 -11.07 0.21 13.57
N TRP A 80 -11.74 -0.34 12.56
CA TRP A 80 -13.11 0.05 12.19
C TRP A 80 -14.12 -0.25 13.30
N VAL A 81 -14.04 -1.44 13.91
CA VAL A 81 -14.88 -1.77 15.08
C VAL A 81 -14.67 -0.74 16.19
N ALA A 82 -13.43 -0.34 16.44
CA ALA A 82 -13.10 0.68 17.46
C ALA A 82 -13.68 2.07 17.09
N VAL A 83 -13.62 2.47 15.82
CA VAL A 83 -14.21 3.72 15.33
C VAL A 83 -15.73 3.71 15.50
N PHE A 84 -16.40 2.64 15.08
CA PHE A 84 -17.86 2.50 15.27
C PHE A 84 -18.24 2.47 16.75
N TRP A 85 -17.47 1.78 17.59
CA TRP A 85 -17.65 1.79 19.03
C TRP A 85 -17.57 3.20 19.62
N GLN A 86 -16.53 3.98 19.24
CA GLN A 86 -16.38 5.36 19.68
C GLN A 86 -17.54 6.26 19.22
N ALA A 87 -18.07 6.01 18.02
CA ALA A 87 -19.24 6.71 17.51
C ALA A 87 -20.50 6.34 18.29
N PHE A 88 -20.70 5.06 18.56
CA PHE A 88 -21.84 4.53 19.31
C PHE A 88 -21.93 5.11 20.73
N ILE A 89 -20.79 5.23 21.42
CA ILE A 89 -20.72 5.85 22.76
C ILE A 89 -20.67 7.39 22.73
N GLY A 90 -20.92 8.00 21.57
CA GLY A 90 -21.03 9.45 21.42
C GLY A 90 -19.72 10.25 21.54
N ARG A 91 -18.56 9.57 21.52
CA ARG A 91 -17.24 10.21 21.61
C ARG A 91 -16.73 10.78 20.29
N THR A 92 -17.28 10.34 19.15
CA THR A 92 -17.01 10.92 17.84
C THR A 92 -18.29 11.49 17.25
N ARG A 93 -18.33 12.82 17.07
CA ARG A 93 -19.40 13.50 16.34
C ARG A 93 -18.93 13.74 14.90
N GLY A 94 -19.76 13.43 13.89
CA GLY A 94 -19.45 13.62 12.49
C GLY A 94 -18.48 12.58 11.95
N LEU A 95 -19.01 11.39 11.60
CA LEU A 95 -18.20 10.24 11.19
C LEU A 95 -17.55 10.38 9.83
N LEU A 96 -18.16 11.09 8.88
CA LEU A 96 -17.64 11.18 7.51
C LEU A 96 -17.90 12.57 6.94
N VAL A 97 -16.86 13.16 6.38
CA VAL A 97 -16.99 14.38 5.58
C VAL A 97 -17.07 13.95 4.11
N TRP A 98 -18.16 14.33 3.45
CA TRP A 98 -18.48 13.91 2.09
C TRP A 98 -18.07 14.96 1.06
N HIS A 99 -16.79 15.04 0.74
CA HIS A 99 -16.30 15.79 -0.42
C HIS A 99 -16.49 14.97 -1.72
N PRO A 100 -16.29 15.57 -2.90
CA PRO A 100 -16.46 14.86 -4.18
C PRO A 100 -15.65 13.57 -4.30
N VAL A 101 -14.42 13.52 -3.78
CA VAL A 101 -13.55 12.34 -3.83
C VAL A 101 -14.16 11.19 -3.03
N GLU A 102 -14.53 11.46 -1.76
CA GLU A 102 -15.13 10.46 -0.88
C GLU A 102 -16.46 9.95 -1.41
N ARG A 103 -17.29 10.85 -1.96
CA ARG A 103 -18.58 10.46 -2.58
C ARG A 103 -18.36 9.55 -3.78
N THR A 104 -17.41 9.88 -4.65
CA THR A 104 -17.13 9.08 -5.85
C THR A 104 -16.51 7.73 -5.47
N LEU A 105 -15.64 7.69 -4.44
CA LEU A 105 -15.13 6.43 -3.90
C LEU A 105 -16.25 5.56 -3.32
N ALA A 106 -17.18 6.15 -2.57
CA ALA A 106 -18.34 5.43 -2.06
C ALA A 106 -19.22 4.87 -3.19
N TRP A 107 -19.40 5.62 -4.29
CA TRP A 107 -20.07 5.11 -5.48
C TRP A 107 -19.32 3.96 -6.15
N LEU A 108 -17.98 4.02 -6.22
CA LEU A 108 -17.15 2.90 -6.70
C LEU A 108 -17.34 1.64 -5.83
N MET A 109 -17.32 1.82 -4.50
CA MET A 109 -17.54 0.73 -3.56
C MET A 109 -18.95 0.14 -3.71
N LEU A 110 -19.98 0.99 -3.80
CA LEU A 110 -21.36 0.56 -4.00
C LEU A 110 -21.55 -0.14 -5.35
N PHE A 111 -21.01 0.44 -6.43
CA PHE A 111 -21.08 -0.14 -7.77
C PHE A 111 -20.44 -1.53 -7.83
N SER A 112 -19.36 -1.75 -7.06
CA SER A 112 -18.66 -3.05 -7.03
C SER A 112 -19.54 -4.22 -6.58
N THR A 113 -20.68 -3.95 -5.93
CA THR A 113 -21.69 -4.95 -5.58
C THR A 113 -22.25 -5.66 -6.82
N LEU A 114 -22.43 -4.91 -7.92
CA LEU A 114 -22.95 -5.49 -9.16
C LEU A 114 -21.99 -6.51 -9.78
N PRO A 115 -20.71 -6.17 -10.10
CA PRO A 115 -19.78 -7.17 -10.60
C PRO A 115 -19.46 -8.27 -9.56
N PHE A 116 -19.57 -8.00 -8.25
CA PHE A 116 -19.47 -9.04 -7.23
C PHE A 116 -20.58 -10.09 -7.39
N VAL A 117 -21.85 -9.66 -7.45
CA VAL A 117 -23.01 -10.58 -7.59
C VAL A 117 -22.95 -11.32 -8.92
N VAL A 118 -22.71 -10.59 -10.02
CA VAL A 118 -22.60 -11.19 -11.36
C VAL A 118 -21.46 -12.20 -11.40
N GLY A 119 -20.28 -11.85 -10.88
CA GLY A 119 -19.13 -12.76 -10.83
C GLY A 119 -19.40 -14.04 -10.02
N MET A 120 -20.16 -13.93 -8.91
CA MET A 120 -20.58 -15.10 -8.12
C MET A 120 -21.48 -16.05 -8.92
N LEU A 121 -22.29 -15.54 -9.84
CA LEU A 121 -23.22 -16.33 -10.65
C LEU A 121 -22.56 -16.95 -11.89
N ILE A 122 -21.66 -16.22 -12.55
CA ILE A 122 -21.07 -16.65 -13.85
C ILE A 122 -19.77 -17.44 -13.72
N ILE A 123 -19.03 -17.28 -12.60
CA ILE A 123 -17.76 -17.99 -12.39
C ILE A 123 -18.03 -19.29 -11.65
N HIS A 124 -17.82 -20.41 -12.33
CA HIS A 124 -18.08 -21.74 -11.78
C HIS A 124 -16.88 -22.34 -11.02
N ALA A 125 -15.70 -21.68 -11.05
CA ALA A 125 -14.52 -22.11 -10.30
C ALA A 125 -14.72 -21.93 -8.79
N GLU A 126 -14.00 -22.71 -7.97
CA GLU A 126 -13.93 -22.52 -6.54
C GLU A 126 -13.26 -21.19 -6.19
N GLY A 127 -13.75 -20.53 -5.16
CA GLY A 127 -13.18 -19.26 -4.69
C GLY A 127 -14.07 -18.58 -3.64
N ASN A 128 -13.46 -17.68 -2.87
CA ASN A 128 -14.15 -16.99 -1.78
C ASN A 128 -14.46 -15.52 -2.14
N GLY A 129 -15.39 -15.34 -3.08
CA GLY A 129 -15.83 -14.02 -3.54
C GLY A 129 -16.25 -13.06 -2.44
N PRO A 130 -17.13 -13.47 -1.46
CA PRO A 130 -17.54 -12.59 -0.38
C PRO A 130 -16.38 -12.08 0.46
N VAL A 131 -15.44 -12.95 0.85
CA VAL A 131 -14.27 -12.56 1.63
C VAL A 131 -13.38 -11.60 0.83
N ASN A 132 -13.10 -11.91 -0.43
CA ASN A 132 -12.28 -11.06 -1.29
C ASN A 132 -12.91 -9.69 -1.52
N TRP A 133 -14.22 -9.64 -1.74
CA TRP A 133 -14.93 -8.38 -1.91
C TRP A 133 -14.92 -7.51 -0.64
N VAL A 134 -15.23 -8.09 0.52
CA VAL A 134 -15.18 -7.39 1.81
C VAL A 134 -13.77 -6.88 2.11
N ARG A 135 -12.74 -7.71 1.88
CA ARG A 135 -11.33 -7.30 2.03
C ARG A 135 -10.99 -6.10 1.13
N TRP A 136 -11.42 -6.16 -0.14
CA TRP A 136 -11.21 -5.05 -1.07
C TRP A 136 -11.88 -3.76 -0.58
N LEU A 137 -13.15 -3.81 -0.18
CA LEU A 137 -13.86 -2.66 0.40
C LEU A 137 -13.15 -2.10 1.64
N MET A 138 -12.70 -2.98 2.53
CA MET A 138 -11.99 -2.62 3.75
C MET A 138 -10.65 -1.93 3.43
N ASN A 139 -9.91 -2.40 2.43
CA ASN A 139 -8.66 -1.77 2.01
C ASN A 139 -8.90 -0.36 1.39
N LEU A 140 -9.97 -0.18 0.58
CA LEU A 140 -10.35 1.12 0.03
C LEU A 140 -10.77 2.11 1.13
N SER A 141 -11.38 1.61 2.18
CA SER A 141 -11.93 2.42 3.27
C SER A 141 -10.88 3.22 4.06
N LEU A 142 -9.58 2.92 3.88
CA LEU A 142 -8.50 3.69 4.53
C LEU A 142 -8.51 5.18 4.17
N LEU A 143 -8.96 5.55 2.97
CA LEU A 143 -9.16 6.96 2.62
C LEU A 143 -10.08 7.67 3.61
N PHE A 144 -11.14 6.99 4.09
CA PHE A 144 -12.07 7.56 5.08
C PHE A 144 -11.52 7.55 6.52
N LEU A 145 -10.64 6.59 6.85
CA LEU A 145 -10.04 6.52 8.20
C LEU A 145 -9.07 7.67 8.48
N VAL A 146 -8.40 8.18 7.44
CA VAL A 146 -7.43 9.27 7.59
C VAL A 146 -8.05 10.49 8.28
N PRO A 147 -9.10 11.15 7.78
CA PRO A 147 -9.69 12.32 8.42
C PRO A 147 -10.38 12.00 9.76
N LEU A 148 -10.80 10.75 9.97
CA LEU A 148 -11.43 10.34 11.22
C LEU A 148 -10.44 10.21 12.37
N LEU A 149 -9.23 9.73 12.10
CA LEU A 149 -8.24 9.37 13.12
C LEU A 149 -7.09 10.38 13.27
N LEU A 150 -6.68 11.02 12.17
CA LEU A 150 -5.55 11.95 12.17
C LEU A 150 -6.02 13.40 12.43
N ARG A 151 -6.27 13.73 13.69
CA ARG A 151 -6.86 15.02 14.07
C ARG A 151 -5.83 16.12 14.29
N SER A 152 -4.58 15.76 14.57
CA SER A 152 -3.49 16.68 14.84
C SER A 152 -2.27 16.42 13.95
N ASP A 153 -1.36 17.39 13.85
CA ASP A 153 -0.07 17.22 13.16
C ASP A 153 0.73 16.11 13.81
N LYS A 154 0.63 15.95 15.13
CA LYS A 154 1.27 14.85 15.86
C LYS A 154 0.76 13.49 15.42
N ASP A 155 -0.55 13.33 15.20
CA ASP A 155 -1.12 12.05 14.74
C ASP A 155 -0.62 11.71 13.34
N ARG A 156 -0.55 12.71 12.46
CA ARG A 156 0.00 12.56 11.10
C ARG A 156 1.48 12.20 11.12
N ASP A 157 2.26 12.89 11.96
CA ASP A 157 3.67 12.60 12.15
C ASP A 157 3.89 11.17 12.69
N GLN A 158 3.11 10.73 13.67
CA GLN A 158 3.15 9.36 14.19
C GLN A 158 2.82 8.32 13.11
N LEU A 159 1.85 8.59 12.24
CA LEU A 159 1.53 7.70 11.13
C LEU A 159 2.71 7.58 10.15
N ILE A 160 3.32 8.71 9.76
CA ILE A 160 4.50 8.67 8.89
C ILE A 160 5.65 7.89 9.53
N VAL A 161 5.92 8.14 10.81
CA VAL A 161 6.93 7.38 11.56
C VAL A 161 6.62 5.88 11.54
N ALA A 162 5.37 5.47 11.79
CA ALA A 162 4.96 4.07 11.76
C ALA A 162 5.17 3.43 10.38
N LEU A 163 4.77 4.11 9.30
CA LEU A 163 4.98 3.67 7.92
C LEU A 163 6.47 3.53 7.60
N LEU A 164 7.28 4.50 8.00
CA LEU A 164 8.72 4.48 7.72
C LEU A 164 9.46 3.43 8.56
N LEU A 165 9.08 3.21 9.82
CA LEU A 165 9.66 2.14 10.65
C LEU A 165 9.41 0.76 10.05
N GLY A 166 8.18 0.48 9.60
CA GLY A 166 7.86 -0.78 8.94
C GLY A 166 8.62 -0.95 7.61
N ASN A 167 8.71 0.12 6.79
CA ASN A 167 9.53 0.09 5.57
C ASN A 167 11.01 -0.13 5.87
N LEU A 168 11.56 0.51 6.91
CA LEU A 168 12.94 0.32 7.32
C LEU A 168 13.22 -1.13 7.71
N ALA A 169 12.34 -1.71 8.52
CA ALA A 169 12.47 -3.12 8.93
C ALA A 169 12.45 -4.06 7.71
N MET A 170 11.52 -3.86 6.78
CA MET A 170 11.45 -4.62 5.52
C MET A 170 12.72 -4.46 4.70
N LEU A 171 13.22 -3.23 4.53
CA LEU A 171 14.42 -2.94 3.74
C LEU A 171 15.68 -3.54 4.37
N CYS A 172 15.86 -3.39 5.69
CA CYS A 172 16.98 -3.97 6.39
C CYS A 172 17.03 -5.49 6.22
N LEU A 173 15.90 -6.17 6.41
CA LEU A 173 15.80 -7.61 6.21
C LEU A 173 16.12 -8.01 4.77
N SER A 174 15.47 -7.36 3.80
CA SER A 174 15.57 -7.73 2.39
C SER A 174 16.96 -7.48 1.82
N ILE A 175 17.56 -6.32 2.13
CA ILE A 175 18.91 -5.97 1.66
C ILE A 175 19.95 -6.86 2.35
N PHE A 176 19.82 -7.11 3.66
CA PHE A 176 20.74 -8.00 4.37
C PHE A 176 20.75 -9.41 3.74
N MET A 177 19.57 -10.00 3.50
CA MET A 177 19.46 -11.32 2.88
C MET A 177 20.01 -11.33 1.46
N PHE A 178 19.73 -10.29 0.66
CA PHE A 178 20.24 -10.17 -0.71
C PHE A 178 21.77 -10.02 -0.79
N LEU A 179 22.37 -9.30 0.15
CA LEU A 179 23.84 -9.11 0.17
C LEU A 179 24.58 -10.35 0.70
N LYS A 180 23.91 -11.17 1.53
CA LYS A 180 24.51 -12.35 2.15
C LYS A 180 24.85 -13.43 1.13
N ASP A 181 23.90 -13.82 0.28
CA ASP A 181 24.07 -14.95 -0.63
C ASP A 181 23.42 -14.77 -2.02
N ARG A 182 22.68 -13.68 -2.21
CA ARG A 182 21.94 -13.35 -3.44
C ARG A 182 20.94 -14.44 -3.92
N ASP A 183 20.67 -15.45 -3.10
CA ASP A 183 19.66 -16.46 -3.37
C ASP A 183 18.32 -16.04 -2.75
N ALA A 184 17.31 -15.82 -3.61
CA ALA A 184 15.96 -15.47 -3.16
C ALA A 184 15.31 -16.55 -2.30
N ASN A 185 15.71 -17.83 -2.46
CA ASN A 185 15.14 -18.94 -1.70
C ASN A 185 15.43 -18.87 -0.21
N THR A 186 16.48 -18.16 0.20
CA THR A 186 16.80 -17.93 1.63
C THR A 186 15.73 -17.13 2.38
N MET A 187 14.85 -16.43 1.65
CA MET A 187 13.69 -15.78 2.26
C MET A 187 12.57 -16.76 2.64
N ILE A 188 12.51 -17.95 2.03
CA ILE A 188 11.41 -18.93 2.23
C ILE A 188 11.27 -19.36 3.70
N PRO A 189 12.33 -19.76 4.42
CA PRO A 189 12.23 -20.11 5.84
C PRO A 189 11.65 -18.95 6.68
N ILE A 190 12.12 -17.72 6.43
CA ILE A 190 11.67 -16.53 7.14
C ILE A 190 10.16 -16.30 6.90
N LEU A 191 9.71 -16.38 5.65
CA LEU A 191 8.29 -16.23 5.32
C LEU A 191 7.43 -17.35 5.91
N THR A 192 7.98 -18.57 5.99
CA THR A 192 7.31 -19.71 6.61
C THR A 192 7.11 -19.48 8.12
N ASP A 193 8.14 -19.01 8.81
CA ASP A 193 8.07 -18.66 10.23
C ASP A 193 7.09 -17.51 10.49
N LEU A 194 7.04 -16.55 9.57
CA LEU A 194 6.07 -15.45 9.55
C LEU A 194 4.65 -15.89 9.12
N LYS A 195 4.40 -17.18 8.91
CA LYS A 195 3.07 -17.75 8.56
C LYS A 195 2.49 -17.19 7.25
N TYR A 196 3.32 -16.96 6.25
CA TYR A 196 2.86 -16.64 4.91
C TYR A 196 2.08 -17.81 4.31
N ALA A 197 1.10 -17.50 3.43
CA ALA A 197 0.25 -18.53 2.82
C ALA A 197 1.00 -19.41 1.84
N HIS A 198 1.85 -18.80 1.01
CA HIS A 198 2.53 -19.44 -0.11
C HIS A 198 3.99 -18.96 -0.20
N PRO A 199 4.86 -19.27 0.79
CA PRO A 199 6.25 -18.82 0.77
C PRO A 199 7.04 -19.45 -0.40
N GLU A 200 6.66 -20.66 -0.84
CA GLU A 200 7.27 -21.39 -1.95
C GLU A 200 7.11 -20.70 -3.32
N ALA A 201 6.16 -19.76 -3.46
CA ALA A 201 5.99 -19.01 -4.70
C ALA A 201 7.25 -18.21 -5.11
N ILE A 202 8.17 -17.96 -4.17
CA ILE A 202 9.47 -17.37 -4.47
C ILE A 202 10.24 -18.21 -5.48
N LYS A 203 10.19 -19.55 -5.42
CA LYS A 203 10.90 -20.45 -6.36
C LYS A 203 10.50 -20.19 -7.81
N ASP A 204 9.21 -20.08 -8.05
CA ASP A 204 8.67 -19.87 -9.39
C ASP A 204 8.97 -18.44 -9.90
N ILE A 205 8.84 -17.44 -9.00
CA ILE A 205 9.04 -16.02 -9.35
C ILE A 205 10.52 -15.72 -9.69
N PHE A 206 11.45 -16.40 -9.00
CA PHE A 206 12.89 -16.15 -9.13
C PHE A 206 13.63 -17.24 -9.93
N SER A 207 12.91 -18.09 -10.64
CA SER A 207 13.46 -19.19 -11.45
C SER A 207 14.30 -18.72 -12.66
N ALA A 208 14.16 -17.45 -13.08
CA ALA A 208 14.96 -16.89 -14.16
C ALA A 208 16.37 -16.47 -13.67
N ASN A 209 17.37 -16.57 -14.54
CA ASN A 209 18.80 -16.37 -14.29
C ASN A 209 19.23 -14.97 -13.73
N PHE A 210 18.31 -14.12 -13.32
CA PHE A 210 18.60 -12.79 -12.81
C PHE A 210 18.45 -12.74 -11.29
N GLN A 211 19.55 -12.41 -10.62
CA GLN A 211 19.55 -12.17 -9.19
C GLN A 211 18.79 -10.88 -8.88
N ARG A 212 17.60 -11.01 -8.32
CA ARG A 212 16.74 -9.92 -7.84
C ARG A 212 16.52 -10.06 -6.34
N MET A 213 16.32 -8.94 -5.65
CA MET A 213 16.06 -8.94 -4.22
C MET A 213 14.68 -9.52 -3.90
N ALA A 214 14.64 -10.61 -3.12
CA ALA A 214 13.43 -11.07 -2.46
C ALA A 214 13.12 -10.21 -1.22
N SER A 215 11.85 -10.10 -0.89
CA SER A 215 11.39 -9.33 0.26
C SER A 215 10.12 -9.93 0.86
N PRO A 216 9.64 -9.46 2.03
CA PRO A 216 8.32 -9.78 2.55
C PRO A 216 7.14 -9.49 1.61
N TRP A 217 7.33 -8.70 0.56
CA TRP A 217 6.34 -8.49 -0.51
C TRP A 217 6.33 -9.61 -1.57
N VAL A 218 7.15 -10.64 -1.41
CA VAL A 218 7.27 -11.84 -2.24
C VAL A 218 7.71 -11.50 -3.67
N HIS A 219 6.89 -10.78 -4.43
CA HIS A 219 7.17 -10.45 -5.83
C HIS A 219 8.06 -9.22 -5.96
N PRO A 220 9.19 -9.25 -6.71
CA PRO A 220 10.14 -8.14 -6.79
C PRO A 220 9.56 -6.87 -7.45
N ASN A 221 8.62 -7.00 -8.39
CA ASN A 221 7.95 -5.84 -8.95
C ASN A 221 7.01 -5.19 -7.92
N LEU A 222 6.35 -6.00 -7.07
CA LEU A 222 5.52 -5.51 -5.97
C LEU A 222 6.38 -4.76 -4.93
N THR A 223 7.58 -5.31 -4.63
CA THR A 223 8.60 -4.61 -3.83
C THR A 223 8.97 -3.27 -4.44
N GLY A 224 9.26 -3.22 -5.75
CA GLY A 224 9.51 -1.97 -6.46
C GLY A 224 8.33 -1.00 -6.38
N GLY A 225 7.10 -1.49 -6.52
CA GLY A 225 5.88 -0.68 -6.39
C GLY A 225 5.78 -0.02 -5.02
N ILE A 226 5.87 -0.78 -3.93
CA ILE A 226 5.79 -0.22 -2.58
C ILE A 226 6.91 0.79 -2.30
N LEU A 227 8.11 0.55 -2.81
CA LEU A 227 9.22 1.49 -2.70
C LEU A 227 8.95 2.78 -3.50
N ALA A 228 8.39 2.68 -4.70
CA ALA A 228 7.98 3.85 -5.48
C ALA A 228 6.91 4.68 -4.77
N LEU A 229 6.00 4.04 -4.03
CA LEU A 229 4.98 4.71 -3.23
C LEU A 229 5.58 5.49 -2.05
N PHE A 230 6.64 4.97 -1.39
CA PHE A 230 7.14 5.54 -0.13
C PHE A 230 8.43 6.34 -0.24
N ILE A 231 9.30 6.12 -1.25
CA ILE A 231 10.56 6.86 -1.41
C ILE A 231 10.35 8.38 -1.42
N PRO A 232 9.41 8.96 -2.20
CA PRO A 232 9.20 10.40 -2.20
C PRO A 232 8.78 10.96 -0.85
N LEU A 233 7.89 10.25 -0.15
CA LEU A 233 7.44 10.63 1.18
C LEU A 233 8.58 10.56 2.20
N ALA A 234 9.35 9.48 2.21
CA ALA A 234 10.49 9.29 3.11
C ALA A 234 11.55 10.37 2.92
N LEU A 235 11.88 10.68 1.65
CA LEU A 235 12.87 11.70 1.30
C LEU A 235 12.43 13.10 1.79
N LEU A 236 11.22 13.53 1.44
CA LEU A 236 10.74 14.86 1.80
C LEU A 236 10.51 14.99 3.31
N TYR A 237 10.00 13.95 3.96
CA TYR A 237 9.88 13.92 5.41
C TYR A 237 11.25 14.01 6.09
N GLY A 238 12.20 13.17 5.72
CA GLY A 238 13.56 13.20 6.29
C GLY A 238 14.29 14.53 6.04
N TRP A 239 14.03 15.16 4.89
CA TRP A 239 14.63 16.45 4.55
C TRP A 239 14.18 17.59 5.47
N THR A 240 12.95 17.57 5.93
CA THR A 240 12.34 18.66 6.72
C THR A 240 12.37 18.41 8.22
N ARG A 241 12.71 17.21 8.67
CA ARG A 241 12.80 16.88 10.09
C ARG A 241 14.23 16.98 10.61
N SER A 242 14.38 16.91 11.93
CA SER A 242 15.66 16.89 12.64
C SER A 242 15.80 15.66 13.53
N GLY A 243 17.03 15.37 13.96
CA GLY A 243 17.33 14.28 14.86
C GLY A 243 16.98 12.89 14.28
N TRP A 244 16.44 12.01 15.11
CA TRP A 244 16.17 10.63 14.72
C TRP A 244 15.10 10.49 13.62
N ARG A 245 14.15 11.44 13.53
CA ARG A 245 13.13 11.45 12.46
C ARG A 245 13.75 11.76 11.11
N GLN A 246 14.71 12.67 11.06
CA GLN A 246 15.50 12.93 9.87
C GLN A 246 16.27 11.68 9.45
N ALA A 247 17.00 11.07 10.40
CA ALA A 247 17.74 9.85 10.13
C ALA A 247 16.82 8.72 9.61
N LEU A 248 15.65 8.51 10.22
CA LEU A 248 14.66 7.53 9.77
C LEU A 248 14.21 7.78 8.34
N GLY A 249 13.76 9.00 8.03
CA GLY A 249 13.28 9.35 6.69
C GLY A 249 14.35 9.19 5.61
N LEU A 250 15.55 9.74 5.87
CA LEU A 250 16.66 9.64 4.92
C LEU A 250 17.16 8.19 4.76
N SER A 251 17.23 7.40 5.85
CA SER A 251 17.60 5.98 5.76
C SER A 251 16.61 5.19 4.90
N VAL A 252 15.31 5.39 5.10
CA VAL A 252 14.29 4.73 4.26
C VAL A 252 14.40 5.19 2.80
N ALA A 253 14.65 6.46 2.54
CA ALA A 253 14.81 6.97 1.19
C ALA A 253 16.04 6.36 0.49
N VAL A 254 17.20 6.34 1.16
CA VAL A 254 18.45 5.81 0.60
C VAL A 254 18.38 4.29 0.42
N LEU A 255 17.99 3.56 1.47
CA LEU A 255 17.82 2.10 1.39
C LEU A 255 16.69 1.72 0.42
N GLY A 256 15.64 2.54 0.35
CA GLY A 256 14.56 2.38 -0.62
C GLY A 256 15.04 2.49 -2.06
N CYS A 257 15.88 3.49 -2.37
CA CYS A 257 16.51 3.59 -3.70
C CYS A 257 17.39 2.39 -4.00
N ALA A 258 18.21 1.93 -3.05
CA ALA A 258 19.02 0.72 -3.22
C ALA A 258 18.13 -0.52 -3.43
N GLY A 259 17.09 -0.70 -2.61
CA GLY A 259 16.12 -1.78 -2.74
C GLY A 259 15.37 -1.75 -4.08
N LEU A 260 15.02 -0.55 -4.57
CA LEU A 260 14.40 -0.37 -5.88
C LEU A 260 15.32 -0.84 -7.02
N LEU A 261 16.60 -0.50 -6.94
CA LEU A 261 17.62 -0.98 -7.90
C LEU A 261 17.77 -2.50 -7.81
N PHE A 262 17.89 -3.08 -6.60
CA PHE A 262 18.04 -4.53 -6.41
C PHE A 262 16.77 -5.32 -6.78
N SER A 263 15.59 -4.71 -6.68
CA SER A 263 14.36 -5.33 -7.17
C SER A 263 14.29 -5.41 -8.69
N ILE A 264 15.05 -4.56 -9.39
CA ILE A 264 15.05 -4.43 -10.86
C ILE A 264 13.64 -4.26 -11.42
N SER A 265 12.78 -3.53 -10.69
CA SER A 265 11.42 -3.21 -11.14
C SER A 265 11.44 -2.02 -12.10
N ARG A 266 11.47 -2.33 -13.41
CA ARG A 266 11.56 -1.31 -14.48
C ARG A 266 10.45 -0.27 -14.41
N GLY A 267 9.21 -0.72 -14.25
CA GLY A 267 8.05 0.17 -14.17
C GLY A 267 8.12 1.13 -12.99
N ALA A 268 8.56 0.65 -11.82
CA ALA A 268 8.72 1.48 -10.62
C ALA A 268 9.88 2.49 -10.74
N ILE A 269 11.00 2.08 -11.36
CA ILE A 269 12.14 2.99 -11.63
C ILE A 269 11.69 4.12 -12.58
N VAL A 270 11.03 3.78 -13.69
CA VAL A 270 10.50 4.77 -14.64
C VAL A 270 9.51 5.71 -13.96
N ALA A 271 8.63 5.19 -13.13
CA ALA A 271 7.65 5.99 -12.40
C ALA A 271 8.34 7.01 -11.45
N ILE A 272 9.36 6.60 -10.69
CA ILE A 272 10.13 7.51 -9.82
C ILE A 272 10.83 8.59 -10.64
N VAL A 273 11.44 8.24 -11.78
CA VAL A 273 12.11 9.20 -12.66
C VAL A 273 11.10 10.24 -13.19
N LEU A 274 9.94 9.80 -13.66
CA LEU A 274 8.89 10.71 -14.13
C LEU A 274 8.37 11.62 -13.01
N VAL A 275 8.22 11.10 -11.79
CA VAL A 275 7.82 11.91 -10.62
C VAL A 275 8.91 12.92 -10.27
N LEU A 276 10.19 12.56 -10.34
CA LEU A 276 11.30 13.52 -10.13
C LEU A 276 11.29 14.63 -11.18
N PHE A 277 11.02 14.32 -12.45
CA PHE A 277 10.86 15.34 -13.48
C PHE A 277 9.68 16.27 -13.17
N TRP A 278 8.56 15.73 -12.72
CA TRP A 278 7.42 16.53 -12.30
C TRP A 278 7.75 17.42 -11.09
N LEU A 279 8.46 16.91 -10.07
CA LEU A 279 8.93 17.71 -8.94
C LEU A 279 9.86 18.84 -9.38
N SER A 280 10.76 18.56 -10.33
CA SER A 280 11.64 19.56 -10.92
C SER A 280 10.88 20.63 -11.70
N TYR A 281 9.88 20.23 -12.49
CA TYR A 281 8.97 21.15 -13.17
C TYR A 281 8.22 22.06 -12.18
N LYS A 282 7.85 21.52 -11.01
CA LYS A 282 7.25 22.29 -9.92
C LYS A 282 8.28 23.11 -9.10
N ARG A 283 9.54 23.13 -9.53
CA ARG A 283 10.65 23.86 -8.90
C ARG A 283 10.90 23.44 -7.44
N VAL A 284 10.61 22.19 -7.11
CA VAL A 284 10.93 21.64 -5.79
C VAL A 284 12.46 21.71 -5.60
N PRO A 285 12.96 22.23 -4.47
CA PRO A 285 14.39 22.40 -4.25
C PRO A 285 15.16 21.09 -4.44
N TYR A 286 16.33 21.18 -5.03
CA TYR A 286 17.28 20.08 -5.30
C TYR A 286 16.79 18.97 -6.24
N SER A 287 15.53 18.93 -6.67
CA SER A 287 14.99 17.88 -7.56
C SER A 287 15.79 17.78 -8.88
N GLY A 288 16.15 18.91 -9.49
CA GLY A 288 16.99 18.94 -10.67
C GLY A 288 18.41 18.39 -10.43
N ARG A 289 19.00 18.66 -9.26
CA ARG A 289 20.31 18.10 -8.87
C ARG A 289 20.22 16.59 -8.64
N ILE A 290 19.13 16.12 -8.02
CA ILE A 290 18.88 14.67 -7.83
C ILE A 290 18.75 13.98 -9.19
N ILE A 291 18.04 14.58 -10.15
CA ILE A 291 17.95 14.05 -11.52
C ILE A 291 19.35 13.98 -12.16
N GLY A 292 20.13 15.06 -12.09
CA GLY A 292 21.48 15.11 -12.67
C GLY A 292 22.41 14.06 -12.05
N LEU A 293 22.44 13.95 -10.72
CA LEU A 293 23.24 12.95 -10.01
C LEU A 293 22.75 11.53 -10.30
N GLY A 294 21.42 11.30 -10.31
CA GLY A 294 20.82 10.02 -10.66
C GLY A 294 21.13 9.58 -12.08
N ALA A 295 21.10 10.53 -13.04
CA ALA A 295 21.47 10.27 -14.43
C ALA A 295 22.98 9.93 -14.55
N ALA A 296 23.85 10.72 -13.91
CA ALA A 296 25.30 10.46 -13.91
C ALA A 296 25.62 9.08 -13.28
N PHE A 297 24.99 8.75 -12.15
CA PHE A 297 25.14 7.45 -11.50
C PHE A 297 24.59 6.32 -12.36
N GLY A 298 23.42 6.51 -12.99
CA GLY A 298 22.83 5.55 -13.92
C GLY A 298 23.73 5.27 -15.12
N VAL A 299 24.28 6.31 -15.73
CA VAL A 299 25.27 6.16 -16.82
C VAL A 299 26.51 5.41 -16.34
N ALA A 300 27.04 5.76 -15.17
CA ALA A 300 28.19 5.06 -14.59
C ALA A 300 27.88 3.57 -14.33
N LEU A 301 26.70 3.26 -13.76
CA LEU A 301 26.26 1.88 -13.56
C LEU A 301 26.17 1.11 -14.89
N VAL A 302 25.60 1.73 -15.93
CA VAL A 302 25.53 1.11 -17.26
C VAL A 302 26.91 0.88 -17.84
N MET A 303 27.87 1.81 -17.66
CA MET A 303 29.23 1.67 -18.18
C MET A 303 30.07 0.63 -17.43
N PHE A 304 29.88 0.48 -16.13
CA PHE A 304 30.77 -0.31 -15.27
C PHE A 304 30.14 -1.58 -14.69
N TYR A 305 28.83 -1.84 -14.92
CA TYR A 305 28.14 -3.01 -14.40
C TYR A 305 27.48 -3.82 -15.54
N PRO A 306 28.18 -4.82 -16.10
CA PRO A 306 27.72 -5.61 -17.25
C PRO A 306 26.31 -6.21 -17.11
N PRO A 307 25.88 -6.72 -15.92
CA PRO A 307 24.52 -7.27 -15.80
C PRO A 307 23.43 -6.26 -16.06
N LEU A 308 23.67 -4.96 -15.81
CA LEU A 308 22.72 -3.91 -16.12
C LEU A 308 22.71 -3.57 -17.62
N GLN A 309 23.89 -3.61 -18.27
CA GLN A 309 23.99 -3.44 -19.73
C GLN A 309 23.17 -4.51 -20.45
N GLU A 310 23.41 -5.78 -20.14
CA GLU A 310 22.70 -6.91 -20.74
C GLU A 310 21.18 -6.78 -20.53
N ARG A 311 20.77 -6.33 -19.34
CA ARG A 311 19.36 -6.14 -19.04
C ARG A 311 18.74 -4.98 -19.80
N LEU A 312 19.45 -3.88 -19.99
CA LEU A 312 18.97 -2.76 -20.81
C LEU A 312 18.89 -3.16 -22.29
N LEU A 313 19.87 -3.89 -22.79
CA LEU A 313 19.86 -4.39 -24.16
C LEU A 313 18.70 -5.39 -24.34
N SER A 314 18.45 -6.28 -23.36
CA SER A 314 17.33 -7.21 -23.39
C SER A 314 15.95 -6.54 -23.32
N MET A 315 15.87 -5.28 -22.91
CA MET A 315 14.59 -4.54 -22.96
C MET A 315 14.10 -4.28 -24.39
N PHE A 316 15.01 -4.20 -25.34
CA PHE A 316 14.72 -3.99 -26.76
C PHE A 316 14.66 -5.30 -27.57
N SER A 317 14.94 -6.43 -26.95
CA SER A 317 14.80 -7.74 -27.59
C SER A 317 13.39 -8.31 -27.38
N ALA A 318 12.79 -8.82 -28.47
CA ALA A 318 11.46 -9.43 -28.44
C ALA A 318 11.39 -10.72 -27.57
N SER A 319 12.53 -11.24 -27.10
CA SER A 319 12.66 -12.47 -26.32
C SER A 319 12.48 -12.30 -24.80
N ASN A 320 11.96 -11.15 -24.34
CA ASN A 320 11.77 -10.93 -22.89
C ASN A 320 10.43 -11.53 -22.44
N ALA A 321 10.46 -12.68 -21.77
CA ALA A 321 9.28 -13.43 -21.31
C ALA A 321 8.22 -12.55 -20.59
N SER A 322 8.65 -11.58 -19.79
CA SER A 322 7.72 -10.65 -19.12
C SER A 322 7.01 -9.68 -20.08
N THR A 323 7.62 -9.37 -21.21
CA THR A 323 7.03 -8.51 -22.25
C THR A 323 6.09 -9.31 -23.12
N GLU A 324 6.47 -10.52 -23.48
CA GLU A 324 5.66 -11.49 -24.25
C GLU A 324 4.35 -11.82 -23.54
N ILE A 325 4.42 -12.18 -22.25
CA ILE A 325 3.22 -12.42 -21.42
C ILE A 325 2.25 -11.22 -21.43
N ARG A 326 2.76 -9.99 -21.35
CA ARG A 326 1.89 -8.80 -21.40
C ARG A 326 1.24 -8.62 -22.77
N PHE A 327 1.95 -8.88 -23.87
CA PHE A 327 1.35 -8.81 -25.20
C PHE A 327 0.26 -9.87 -25.37
N GLU A 328 0.47 -11.09 -24.86
CA GLU A 328 -0.55 -12.14 -24.84
C GLU A 328 -1.76 -11.72 -23.99
N GLU A 329 -1.53 -11.19 -22.78
CA GLU A 329 -2.59 -10.67 -21.91
C GLU A 329 -3.43 -9.61 -22.65
N TYR A 330 -2.78 -8.66 -23.32
CA TYR A 330 -3.48 -7.58 -24.04
C TYR A 330 -4.19 -8.09 -25.31
N ALA A 331 -3.64 -9.06 -26.00
CA ALA A 331 -4.28 -9.69 -27.16
C ALA A 331 -5.55 -10.48 -26.77
N MET A 332 -5.52 -11.15 -25.61
CA MET A 332 -6.67 -11.92 -25.10
C MET A 332 -7.72 -11.06 -24.39
N PHE A 333 -7.36 -9.86 -23.97
CA PHE A 333 -8.23 -8.98 -23.18
C PHE A 333 -9.58 -8.67 -23.83
N PRO A 334 -9.68 -8.32 -25.15
CA PRO A 334 -10.98 -8.03 -25.79
C PRO A 334 -11.92 -9.23 -25.76
N SER A 335 -11.42 -10.43 -25.99
CA SER A 335 -12.23 -11.66 -25.97
C SER A 335 -12.71 -12.00 -24.55
N ALA A 336 -11.87 -11.79 -23.53
CA ALA A 336 -12.25 -11.96 -22.15
C ALA A 336 -13.36 -10.95 -21.75
N MET A 337 -13.26 -9.70 -22.20
CA MET A 337 -14.28 -8.68 -21.93
C MET A 337 -15.59 -8.91 -22.70
N ALA A 338 -15.53 -9.47 -23.89
CA ALA A 338 -16.74 -9.90 -24.60
C ALA A 338 -17.49 -10.99 -23.82
N LYS A 339 -16.77 -11.87 -23.15
CA LYS A 339 -17.34 -12.92 -22.28
C LYS A 339 -17.81 -12.38 -20.93
N TYR A 340 -17.11 -11.39 -20.36
CA TYR A 340 -17.37 -10.84 -19.02
C TYR A 340 -17.52 -9.31 -19.08
N PRO A 341 -18.55 -8.73 -19.71
CA PRO A 341 -18.65 -7.28 -19.97
C PRO A 341 -18.78 -6.44 -18.70
N LEU A 342 -19.30 -7.02 -17.62
CA LEU A 342 -19.39 -6.38 -16.29
C LEU A 342 -18.22 -6.72 -15.36
N GLY A 343 -17.19 -7.39 -15.90
CA GLY A 343 -16.05 -7.90 -15.15
C GLY A 343 -16.29 -9.27 -14.54
N ILE A 344 -15.18 -9.89 -14.09
CA ILE A 344 -15.20 -11.24 -13.47
C ILE A 344 -15.59 -11.20 -11.99
N GLY A 345 -15.66 -10.01 -11.37
CA GLY A 345 -15.94 -9.87 -9.95
C GLY A 345 -14.77 -10.29 -9.04
N PHE A 346 -15.09 -10.89 -7.89
CA PHE A 346 -14.15 -11.10 -6.79
C PHE A 346 -13.97 -12.58 -6.42
N LYS A 347 -14.64 -13.50 -7.12
CA LYS A 347 -14.66 -14.91 -6.74
C LYS A 347 -13.29 -15.56 -6.89
N VAL A 348 -12.60 -15.26 -7.98
CA VAL A 348 -11.27 -15.78 -8.30
C VAL A 348 -10.36 -14.65 -8.79
N ASP A 349 -9.05 -14.90 -8.69
CA ASP A 349 -8.06 -14.12 -9.42
C ASP A 349 -7.79 -14.74 -10.80
N PRO A 350 -7.29 -13.99 -11.81
CA PRO A 350 -6.83 -14.61 -13.06
C PRO A 350 -5.72 -15.63 -12.79
N PRO A 351 -5.66 -16.71 -13.57
CA PRO A 351 -6.49 -16.99 -14.75
C PRO A 351 -7.88 -17.51 -14.40
N VAL A 352 -8.89 -16.98 -15.10
CA VAL A 352 -10.26 -17.50 -14.99
C VAL A 352 -10.43 -18.66 -15.96
N PRO A 353 -10.90 -19.84 -15.51
CA PRO A 353 -11.08 -20.99 -16.39
C PRO A 353 -11.88 -20.67 -17.65
N GLY A 354 -11.33 -21.03 -18.81
CA GLY A 354 -11.94 -20.81 -20.11
C GLY A 354 -11.91 -19.37 -20.64
N SER A 355 -11.21 -18.44 -19.98
CA SER A 355 -10.99 -17.08 -20.50
C SER A 355 -9.75 -16.96 -21.39
N GLY A 356 -8.80 -17.88 -21.25
CA GLY A 356 -7.47 -17.80 -21.88
C GLY A 356 -6.55 -16.72 -21.29
N LEU A 357 -7.08 -15.82 -20.44
CA LEU A 357 -6.35 -14.70 -19.86
C LEU A 357 -5.64 -15.13 -18.58
N LEU A 358 -4.31 -15.08 -18.57
CA LEU A 358 -3.46 -15.48 -17.45
C LEU A 358 -3.38 -14.45 -16.34
N GLY A 359 -3.58 -13.19 -16.67
CA GLY A 359 -3.55 -12.05 -15.76
C GLY A 359 -3.78 -10.74 -16.52
N ILE A 360 -3.59 -9.61 -15.92
CA ILE A 360 -3.55 -8.30 -16.58
C ILE A 360 -2.52 -7.42 -15.88
N SER A 361 -1.36 -7.29 -16.49
CA SER A 361 -0.25 -6.48 -15.98
C SER A 361 -0.46 -4.99 -16.29
N ASN A 362 -1.62 -4.46 -15.94
CA ASN A 362 -1.97 -3.05 -16.11
C ASN A 362 -3.11 -2.69 -15.14
N LEU A 363 -2.92 -1.64 -14.35
CA LEU A 363 -3.87 -1.17 -13.34
C LEU A 363 -5.26 -0.88 -13.92
N TRP A 364 -5.30 -0.15 -15.03
CA TRP A 364 -6.52 0.35 -15.66
C TRP A 364 -7.32 -0.78 -16.30
N LEU A 365 -6.63 -1.66 -17.03
CA LEU A 365 -7.24 -2.85 -17.64
C LEU A 365 -7.71 -3.84 -16.57
N ASN A 366 -6.97 -3.95 -15.46
CA ASN A 366 -7.37 -4.83 -14.36
C ASN A 366 -8.65 -4.33 -13.66
N PHE A 367 -8.85 -3.02 -13.53
CA PHE A 367 -10.14 -2.47 -13.09
C PHE A 367 -11.27 -2.86 -14.02
N ILE A 368 -11.07 -2.75 -15.35
CA ILE A 368 -12.07 -3.17 -16.33
C ILE A 368 -12.34 -4.67 -16.18
N TYR A 369 -11.29 -5.49 -16.09
CA TYR A 369 -11.43 -6.94 -16.01
C TYR A 369 -12.16 -7.41 -14.75
N LYS A 370 -11.89 -6.77 -13.61
CA LYS A 370 -12.53 -7.12 -12.32
C LYS A 370 -13.93 -6.55 -12.16
N ILE A 371 -14.16 -5.29 -12.51
CA ILE A 371 -15.41 -4.59 -12.22
C ILE A 371 -16.01 -3.84 -13.42
N GLY A 372 -15.59 -4.20 -14.64
CA GLY A 372 -16.12 -3.63 -15.88
C GLY A 372 -15.69 -2.20 -16.15
N VAL A 373 -16.04 -1.71 -17.35
CA VAL A 373 -15.73 -0.33 -17.78
C VAL A 373 -16.30 0.72 -16.82
N PRO A 374 -17.56 0.61 -16.34
CA PRO A 374 -18.10 1.62 -15.43
C PRO A 374 -17.31 1.71 -14.11
N GLY A 375 -16.85 0.59 -13.58
CA GLY A 375 -16.01 0.56 -12.36
C GLY A 375 -14.66 1.25 -12.59
N MET A 376 -14.03 1.01 -13.73
CA MET A 376 -12.81 1.73 -14.15
C MET A 376 -13.05 3.23 -14.30
N LEU A 377 -14.16 3.65 -14.91
CA LEU A 377 -14.50 5.08 -15.04
C LEU A 377 -14.71 5.75 -13.69
N LEU A 378 -15.32 5.07 -12.72
CA LEU A 378 -15.43 5.57 -11.36
C LEU A 378 -14.06 5.70 -10.68
N PHE A 379 -13.15 4.74 -10.86
CA PHE A 379 -11.78 4.84 -10.36
C PHE A 379 -11.03 6.02 -11.00
N VAL A 380 -11.15 6.22 -12.31
CA VAL A 380 -10.60 7.39 -13.01
C VAL A 380 -11.19 8.68 -12.45
N ALA A 381 -12.50 8.73 -12.23
CA ALA A 381 -13.16 9.90 -11.65
C ALA A 381 -12.61 10.22 -10.24
N VAL A 382 -12.45 9.22 -9.37
CA VAL A 382 -11.81 9.41 -8.06
C VAL A 382 -10.41 10.00 -8.22
N THR A 383 -9.59 9.43 -9.10
CA THR A 383 -8.20 9.86 -9.33
C THR A 383 -8.13 11.28 -9.88
N VAL A 384 -9.01 11.63 -10.82
CA VAL A 384 -9.09 12.99 -11.40
C VAL A 384 -9.55 14.01 -10.36
N LEU A 385 -10.59 13.69 -9.58
CA LEU A 385 -11.07 14.56 -8.51
C LEU A 385 -10.00 14.75 -7.43
N TRP A 386 -9.35 13.67 -7.01
CA TRP A 386 -8.21 13.73 -6.11
C TRP A 386 -7.13 14.66 -6.66
N TRP A 387 -6.69 14.47 -7.90
CA TRP A 387 -5.65 15.30 -8.52
C TRP A 387 -6.04 16.77 -8.59
N ARG A 388 -7.30 17.07 -8.94
CA ARG A 388 -7.82 18.45 -8.99
C ARG A 388 -7.72 19.15 -7.64
N GLU A 389 -7.91 18.41 -6.56
CA GLU A 389 -7.91 18.93 -5.21
C GLU A 389 -6.50 19.09 -4.64
N VAL A 390 -5.61 18.11 -4.87
CA VAL A 390 -4.29 18.08 -4.22
C VAL A 390 -3.17 18.69 -5.03
N LYS A 391 -3.31 18.88 -6.34
CA LYS A 391 -2.19 19.33 -7.19
C LYS A 391 -1.70 20.72 -6.80
N PRO A 392 -0.36 20.95 -6.76
CA PRO A 392 0.19 22.30 -6.60
C PRO A 392 -0.14 23.15 -7.84
N ARG A 393 -0.79 24.31 -7.62
CA ARG A 393 -1.16 25.24 -8.69
C ARG A 393 0.03 26.07 -9.18
N GLY A 394 1.00 26.32 -8.29
CA GLY A 394 2.22 27.07 -8.57
C GLY A 394 3.50 26.26 -8.38
N ALA A 395 4.63 26.99 -8.34
CA ALA A 395 5.92 26.43 -7.97
C ALA A 395 5.98 26.16 -6.45
N VAL A 396 6.68 25.11 -6.04
CA VAL A 396 6.90 24.75 -4.64
C VAL A 396 8.37 25.03 -4.31
N ALA A 397 8.71 26.33 -4.17
CA ALA A 397 10.08 26.77 -3.99
C ALA A 397 10.67 26.44 -2.59
N HIS A 398 9.82 26.24 -1.60
CA HIS A 398 10.23 25.94 -0.22
C HIS A 398 9.53 24.67 0.27
N ILE A 399 10.30 23.77 0.90
CA ILE A 399 9.78 22.57 1.55
C ILE A 399 9.80 22.82 3.05
N THR A 400 8.62 22.73 3.67
CA THR A 400 8.40 22.86 5.10
C THR A 400 7.96 21.53 5.70
N GLU A 401 7.97 21.39 7.00
CA GLU A 401 7.46 20.21 7.69
C GLU A 401 6.01 19.86 7.32
N GLN A 402 5.20 20.89 7.07
CA GLN A 402 3.78 20.74 6.73
C GLN A 402 3.58 20.28 5.29
N ASN A 403 4.26 20.94 4.32
CA ASN A 403 4.06 20.61 2.91
C ASN A 403 4.85 19.36 2.46
N ALA A 404 5.84 18.92 3.21
CA ALA A 404 6.60 17.71 2.92
C ALA A 404 5.71 16.46 2.90
N ILE A 405 4.81 16.32 3.87
CA ILE A 405 3.87 15.18 3.95
C ILE A 405 2.89 15.22 2.78
N TRP A 406 2.34 16.40 2.48
CA TRP A 406 1.44 16.61 1.35
C TRP A 406 2.12 16.27 0.02
N LEU A 407 3.26 16.89 -0.28
CA LEU A 407 3.98 16.71 -1.54
C LEU A 407 4.53 15.28 -1.70
N GLY A 408 5.06 14.72 -0.60
CA GLY A 408 5.57 13.35 -0.57
C GLY A 408 4.48 12.31 -0.83
N SER A 409 3.30 12.50 -0.25
CA SER A 409 2.14 11.63 -0.49
C SER A 409 1.62 11.75 -1.91
N ILE A 410 1.53 12.96 -2.48
CA ILE A 410 1.17 13.17 -3.89
C ILE A 410 2.17 12.47 -4.80
N ALA A 411 3.46 12.70 -4.60
CA ALA A 411 4.53 12.12 -5.40
C ALA A 411 4.51 10.57 -5.34
N GLY A 412 4.26 10.00 -4.16
CA GLY A 412 4.10 8.56 -3.98
C GLY A 412 2.88 8.00 -4.73
N VAL A 413 1.71 8.62 -4.58
CA VAL A 413 0.49 8.22 -5.30
C VAL A 413 0.66 8.36 -6.82
N MET A 414 1.30 9.42 -7.31
CA MET A 414 1.64 9.58 -8.72
C MET A 414 2.56 8.46 -9.20
N ALA A 415 3.60 8.13 -8.44
CA ALA A 415 4.49 7.01 -8.77
C ALA A 415 3.72 5.69 -8.84
N ALA A 416 2.78 5.45 -7.93
CA ALA A 416 1.92 4.27 -7.94
C ALA A 416 1.04 4.20 -9.20
N LEU A 417 0.39 5.31 -9.58
CA LEU A 417 -0.44 5.39 -10.79
C LEU A 417 0.38 5.19 -12.07
N LEU A 418 1.59 5.74 -12.14
CA LEU A 418 2.53 5.55 -13.26
C LEU A 418 3.04 4.11 -13.31
N THR A 419 3.40 3.52 -12.18
CA THR A 419 3.73 2.08 -12.09
C THR A 419 2.58 1.22 -12.57
N GLY A 420 1.35 1.65 -12.32
CA GLY A 420 0.11 1.01 -12.76
C GLY A 420 -0.06 0.86 -14.27
N ILE A 421 0.70 1.60 -15.09
CA ILE A 421 0.76 1.37 -16.54
C ILE A 421 1.43 0.02 -16.86
N PHE A 422 2.36 -0.41 -16.01
CA PHE A 422 3.18 -1.61 -16.21
C PHE A 422 2.75 -2.78 -15.34
N ASP A 423 1.91 -2.53 -14.32
CA ASP A 423 1.50 -3.55 -13.36
C ASP A 423 0.18 -3.19 -12.66
N HIS A 424 -0.47 -4.17 -12.01
CA HIS A 424 -1.83 -4.05 -11.49
C HIS A 424 -1.95 -3.97 -9.96
N TYR A 425 -0.85 -3.89 -9.22
CA TYR A 425 -0.84 -4.09 -7.75
C TYR A 425 -1.81 -3.21 -6.98
N TYR A 426 -1.98 -1.96 -7.39
CA TYR A 426 -2.82 -0.99 -6.67
C TYR A 426 -4.32 -1.11 -6.98
N SER A 427 -4.73 -2.12 -7.76
CA SER A 427 -6.16 -2.35 -8.06
C SER A 427 -6.82 -3.33 -7.10
N PHE A 428 -6.29 -4.56 -7.00
CA PHE A 428 -6.91 -5.65 -6.24
C PHE A 428 -5.92 -6.47 -5.39
N THR A 429 -4.63 -6.10 -5.35
CA THR A 429 -3.66 -6.75 -4.46
C THR A 429 -3.83 -6.22 -3.05
N PHE A 430 -4.21 -7.09 -2.13
CA PHE A 430 -4.48 -6.72 -0.73
C PHE A 430 -3.25 -6.10 -0.06
N VAL A 431 -3.49 -5.27 0.93
CA VAL A 431 -2.53 -4.50 1.73
C VAL A 431 -1.88 -3.35 0.95
N ILE A 432 -1.32 -3.56 -0.25
CA ILE A 432 -0.73 -2.44 -1.03
C ILE A 432 -1.81 -1.46 -1.49
N ILE A 433 -3.00 -1.94 -1.85
CA ILE A 433 -4.18 -1.11 -2.10
C ILE A 433 -4.47 -0.20 -0.90
N ALA A 434 -4.46 -0.77 0.30
CA ALA A 434 -4.73 -0.04 1.52
C ALA A 434 -3.74 1.11 1.72
N LEU A 435 -2.44 0.86 1.51
CA LEU A 435 -1.38 1.86 1.60
C LEU A 435 -1.52 2.95 0.53
N PHE A 436 -1.95 2.59 -0.67
CA PHE A 436 -2.25 3.54 -1.74
C PHE A 436 -3.39 4.50 -1.34
N TRP A 437 -4.52 3.97 -0.86
CA TRP A 437 -5.65 4.79 -0.42
C TRP A 437 -5.35 5.59 0.85
N LEU A 438 -4.51 5.06 1.73
CA LEU A 438 -4.01 5.77 2.91
C LEU A 438 -3.24 7.04 2.51
N LEU A 439 -2.28 6.94 1.57
CA LEU A 439 -1.52 8.10 1.11
C LEU A 439 -2.38 9.06 0.28
N MET A 440 -3.34 8.55 -0.50
CA MET A 440 -4.31 9.39 -1.19
C MET A 440 -5.15 10.20 -0.20
N GLY A 441 -5.66 9.57 0.86
CA GLY A 441 -6.39 10.24 1.94
C GLY A 441 -5.53 11.24 2.70
N LEU A 442 -4.28 10.91 2.97
CA LEU A 442 -3.33 11.79 3.66
C LEU A 442 -3.04 13.06 2.85
N SER A 443 -2.81 12.93 1.54
CA SER A 443 -2.61 14.07 0.66
C SER A 443 -3.83 14.98 0.57
N LEU A 444 -5.05 14.41 0.52
CA LEU A 444 -6.31 15.16 0.57
C LEU A 444 -6.47 15.92 1.87
N GLN A 445 -6.25 15.25 2.99
CA GLN A 445 -6.36 15.89 4.31
C GLN A 445 -5.38 17.07 4.43
N GLN A 446 -4.13 16.89 4.00
CA GLN A 446 -3.13 17.95 4.03
C GLN A 446 -3.51 19.13 3.13
N ALA A 447 -4.00 18.87 1.92
CA ALA A 447 -4.45 19.92 1.00
C ALA A 447 -5.63 20.74 1.57
N ARG A 448 -6.53 20.10 2.33
CA ARG A 448 -7.69 20.74 2.94
C ARG A 448 -7.35 21.54 4.18
N LEU A 449 -6.41 21.04 4.99
CA LEU A 449 -5.97 21.73 6.21
C LEU A 449 -5.11 22.97 5.91
N TYR A 450 -4.36 22.92 4.82
CA TYR A 450 -3.40 23.95 4.43
C TYR A 450 -3.60 24.36 2.96
N PRO A 451 -4.72 25.02 2.59
CA PRO A 451 -5.06 25.35 1.21
C PRO A 451 -4.05 26.30 0.54
N GLU A 452 -3.30 27.08 1.29
CA GLU A 452 -2.21 27.93 0.79
C GLU A 452 -1.10 27.12 0.10
N GLN A 453 -0.86 25.88 0.53
CA GLN A 453 0.13 25.00 -0.10
C GLN A 453 -0.25 24.68 -1.56
N THR A 454 -1.54 24.51 -1.83
CA THR A 454 -2.02 24.23 -3.19
C THR A 454 -1.96 25.49 -4.08
N ASN A 455 -2.03 26.67 -3.52
CA ASN A 455 -2.09 27.94 -4.27
C ASN A 455 -0.71 28.50 -4.64
N GLY A 456 0.40 27.92 -4.14
CA GLY A 456 1.76 28.41 -4.43
C GLY A 456 2.06 29.78 -3.81
N ALA A 457 1.24 30.23 -2.87
CA ALA A 457 1.54 31.43 -2.11
C ALA A 457 2.77 31.16 -1.23
N ALA A 458 3.83 31.92 -1.43
CA ALA A 458 4.94 31.94 -0.48
C ALA A 458 4.33 32.21 0.91
N ILE A 459 4.60 31.32 1.85
CA ILE A 459 4.31 31.58 3.26
C ILE A 459 5.03 32.88 3.57
N LYS A 460 4.29 33.98 3.71
CA LYS A 460 4.84 35.21 4.29
C LYS A 460 5.28 34.81 5.68
N ASP A 461 6.59 34.89 5.92
CA ASP A 461 7.16 34.70 7.25
C ASP A 461 6.44 35.67 8.20
N SER A 462 5.43 35.19 8.88
CA SER A 462 4.84 35.82 10.01
C SER A 462 5.69 35.45 11.24
N HIS A 463 6.91 35.98 11.28
CA HIS A 463 7.60 36.12 12.54
C HIS A 463 7.21 37.49 13.15
N PRO A 464 6.65 37.50 14.38
CA PRO A 464 6.59 38.72 15.16
C PRO A 464 7.97 39.17 15.63
#